data_1a6ee3bba9b726da29479cbb0f3b2e31
#
_entry.id   1a6ee3bba9b726da29479cbb0f3b2e31
#
_cell.length_a   1.000
_cell.length_b   1.000
_cell.length_c   1.000
_cell.angle_alpha   90.00
_cell.angle_beta   90.00
_cell.angle_gamma   90.00
#
_symmetry.space_group_name_H-M   'P 1'
#
loop_
_entity.id
_entity.type
_entity.pdbx_description
1 polymer ?
#
loop_
_entity_poly.entity_id
_entity_poly.type
_entity_poly.pdbx_seq_one_letter_code
_entity_poly.pdbx_strand_id
1 'polypeptide(L)'
;KVTGNTSFGRFLNEDRILSFCNSCIEYICNKLNLKAHGVLSFDLKEDREGNMKVTECNIRHMAYTGIMSEIGFDLVGDSMRYIEAGNAYGIERAPYYHYEKPYIFLRDVDIEPIILDRESELLVSYE
;
A
#
# COMPACT_ATOMS: atom_id res chain seq x y z
N LYS A 1 15.47 11.12 15.88
CA LYS A 1 14.70 10.18 15.03
C LYS A 1 13.24 10.31 15.43
N VAL A 2 12.42 10.91 14.59
CA VAL A 2 10.97 10.94 14.82
C VAL A 2 10.46 9.53 14.57
N THR A 3 10.07 8.84 15.63
CA THR A 3 9.48 7.50 15.54
C THR A 3 8.09 7.61 14.94
N GLY A 4 7.79 6.81 13.92
CA GLY A 4 6.45 6.67 13.37
C GLY A 4 6.25 7.13 11.93
N ASN A 5 7.20 7.84 11.32
CA ASN A 5 7.15 8.22 9.91
C ASN A 5 8.14 7.42 9.08
N THR A 6 7.66 6.81 8.02
CA THR A 6 8.51 6.14 7.03
C THR A 6 9.25 7.19 6.23
N SER A 7 10.57 7.25 6.37
CA SER A 7 11.46 8.15 5.63
C SER A 7 12.10 7.51 4.41
N PHE A 8 12.10 6.19 4.35
CA PHE A 8 12.64 5.39 3.26
C PHE A 8 11.77 4.17 3.05
N GLY A 9 11.47 3.86 1.81
CA GLY A 9 10.73 2.66 1.45
C GLY A 9 11.13 2.12 0.09
N ARG A 10 10.83 0.86 -0.12
CA ARG A 10 10.97 0.17 -1.40
C ARG A 10 9.65 -0.51 -1.74
N PHE A 11 9.19 -0.30 -2.95
CA PHE A 11 8.01 -1.01 -3.47
C PHE A 11 8.41 -2.40 -3.94
N LEU A 12 7.64 -3.38 -3.55
CA LEU A 12 7.89 -4.79 -3.83
C LEU A 12 6.62 -5.47 -4.35
N ASN A 13 6.80 -6.36 -5.31
CA ASN A 13 5.77 -7.32 -5.72
C ASN A 13 6.05 -8.64 -5.01
N GLU A 14 5.37 -8.91 -3.90
CA GLU A 14 5.52 -10.16 -3.15
C GLU A 14 4.17 -10.83 -2.92
N ASP A 15 3.87 -11.87 -3.68
CA ASP A 15 2.61 -12.61 -3.59
C ASP A 15 2.39 -13.22 -2.19
N ARG A 16 3.45 -13.57 -1.48
CA ARG A 16 3.37 -14.07 -0.12
C ARG A 16 2.76 -13.04 0.84
N ILE A 17 3.19 -11.78 0.74
CA ILE A 17 2.67 -10.69 1.57
C ILE A 17 1.20 -10.46 1.24
N LEU A 18 0.87 -10.39 -0.04
CA LEU A 18 -0.48 -10.17 -0.50
C LEU A 18 -1.43 -11.28 -0.07
N SER A 19 -1.05 -12.53 -0.26
CA SER A 19 -1.85 -13.69 0.16
C SER A 19 -2.07 -13.70 1.68
N PHE A 20 -1.05 -13.32 2.45
CA PHE A 20 -1.17 -13.20 3.89
C PHE A 20 -2.15 -12.09 4.30
N CYS A 21 -2.05 -10.90 3.69
CA CYS A 21 -2.97 -9.80 3.96
C CYS A 21 -4.42 -10.17 3.60
N ASN A 22 -4.64 -10.79 2.46
CA ASN A 22 -5.97 -11.26 2.05
C ASN A 22 -6.54 -12.26 3.06
N SER A 23 -5.75 -13.23 3.51
CA SER A 23 -6.18 -14.17 4.54
C SER A 23 -6.54 -13.48 5.86
N CYS A 24 -5.81 -12.44 6.24
CA CYS A 24 -6.14 -11.64 7.43
C CYS A 24 -7.48 -10.90 7.26
N ILE A 25 -7.72 -10.30 6.09
CA ILE A 25 -8.99 -9.61 5.79
C ILE A 25 -10.15 -10.61 5.83
N GLU A 26 -10.02 -11.74 5.15
CA GLU A 26 -11.04 -12.80 5.14
C GLU A 26 -11.34 -13.31 6.55
N TYR A 27 -10.32 -13.56 7.35
CA TYR A 27 -10.51 -13.97 8.75
C TYR A 27 -11.30 -12.94 9.55
N ILE A 28 -10.91 -11.66 9.47
CA ILE A 28 -11.59 -10.57 10.19
C ILE A 28 -13.04 -10.45 9.73
N CYS A 29 -13.28 -10.44 8.43
CA CYS A 29 -14.61 -10.31 7.85
C CYS A 29 -15.53 -11.48 8.27
N ASN A 30 -15.04 -12.70 8.19
CA ASN A 30 -15.78 -13.88 8.59
C ASN A 30 -16.06 -13.89 10.09
N LYS A 31 -15.07 -13.54 10.92
CA LYS A 31 -15.21 -13.53 12.38
C LYS A 31 -16.22 -12.51 12.87
N LEU A 32 -16.29 -11.36 12.21
CA LEU A 32 -17.16 -10.25 12.59
C LEU A 32 -18.45 -10.18 11.77
N ASN A 33 -18.65 -11.10 10.83
CA ASN A 33 -19.74 -11.09 9.85
C ASN A 33 -19.85 -9.74 9.11
N LEU A 34 -18.71 -9.24 8.64
CA LEU A 34 -18.59 -7.97 7.92
C LEU A 34 -18.17 -8.21 6.48
N LYS A 35 -18.40 -7.21 5.64
CA LYS A 35 -17.80 -7.11 4.30
C LYS A 35 -16.66 -6.10 4.35
N ALA A 36 -15.53 -6.46 3.77
CA ALA A 36 -14.43 -5.52 3.62
C ALA A 36 -14.89 -4.33 2.76
N HIS A 37 -14.60 -3.11 3.23
CA HIS A 37 -14.92 -1.87 2.54
C HIS A 37 -13.90 -0.81 2.89
N GLY A 38 -13.40 -0.09 1.87
CA GLY A 38 -12.46 1.00 2.06
C GLY A 38 -11.00 0.56 2.00
N VAL A 39 -10.11 1.37 2.55
CA VAL A 39 -8.67 1.17 2.53
C VAL A 39 -8.21 0.51 3.82
N LEU A 40 -7.47 -0.57 3.68
CA LEU A 40 -6.80 -1.26 4.77
C LEU A 40 -5.29 -1.26 4.53
N SER A 41 -4.53 -0.93 5.55
CA SER A 41 -3.07 -0.99 5.55
C SER A 41 -2.59 -1.87 6.69
N PHE A 42 -1.74 -2.83 6.39
CA PHE A 42 -1.14 -3.72 7.37
C PHE A 42 0.34 -3.40 7.57
N ASP A 43 0.74 -3.17 8.79
CA ASP A 43 2.15 -3.18 9.18
C ASP A 43 2.52 -4.59 9.61
N LEU A 44 3.51 -5.15 8.93
CA LEU A 44 3.92 -6.54 9.11
C LEU A 44 5.37 -6.62 9.61
N LYS A 45 5.66 -7.64 10.38
CA LYS A 45 7.02 -8.05 10.74
C LYS A 45 7.18 -9.56 10.59
N GLU A 46 8.37 -10.00 10.26
CA GLU A 46 8.71 -11.41 10.33
C GLU A 46 9.29 -11.75 11.71
N ASP A 47 8.91 -12.90 12.23
CA ASP A 47 9.58 -13.49 13.39
C ASP A 47 10.92 -14.14 12.97
N ARG A 48 11.64 -14.73 13.93
CA ARG A 48 12.94 -15.35 13.67
C ARG A 48 12.87 -16.57 12.76
N GLU A 49 11.72 -17.19 12.67
CA GLU A 49 11.43 -18.34 11.82
C GLU A 49 10.94 -17.92 10.42
N GLY A 50 10.82 -16.61 10.15
CA GLY A 50 10.34 -16.06 8.88
C GLY A 50 8.82 -16.04 8.73
N ASN A 51 8.06 -16.26 9.81
CA ASN A 51 6.61 -16.15 9.77
C ASN A 51 6.17 -14.69 9.86
N MET A 52 5.26 -14.28 8.98
CA MET A 52 4.68 -12.94 9.02
C MET A 52 3.73 -12.78 10.19
N LYS A 53 3.82 -11.63 10.85
CA LYS A 53 2.95 -11.22 11.95
C LYS A 53 2.40 -9.82 11.66
N VAL A 54 1.10 -9.64 11.84
CA VAL A 54 0.49 -8.31 11.81
C VAL A 54 0.87 -7.58 13.11
N THR A 55 1.48 -6.42 12.98
CA THR A 55 1.78 -5.54 14.12
C THR A 55 0.76 -4.43 14.27
N GLU A 56 0.19 -3.98 13.16
CA GLU A 56 -0.84 -2.94 13.13
C GLU A 56 -1.73 -3.11 11.90
N CYS A 57 -3.00 -2.74 12.02
CA CYS A 57 -3.93 -2.62 10.90
C CYS A 57 -4.60 -1.24 10.96
N ASN A 58 -4.42 -0.46 9.92
CA ASN A 58 -4.97 0.88 9.79
C ASN A 58 -6.07 0.92 8.73
N ILE A 59 -7.21 1.53 9.06
CA ILE A 59 -8.35 1.73 8.16
C ILE A 59 -8.32 3.14 7.54
N ARG A 60 -7.21 3.51 6.97
CA ARG A 60 -6.96 4.82 6.36
C ARG A 60 -5.88 4.74 5.29
N HIS A 61 -5.84 5.77 4.46
CA HIS A 61 -4.70 5.99 3.56
C HIS A 61 -3.40 6.22 4.35
N MET A 62 -2.32 5.76 3.78
CA MET A 62 -0.97 5.89 4.34
C MET A 62 -0.35 7.24 3.96
N ALA A 63 0.67 7.64 4.71
CA ALA A 63 1.37 8.89 4.46
C ALA A 63 2.10 8.94 3.11
N TYR A 64 2.34 7.79 2.47
CA TYR A 64 2.98 7.67 1.15
C TYR A 64 2.00 7.31 0.02
N THR A 65 0.69 7.45 0.23
CA THR A 65 -0.32 7.18 -0.81
C THR A 65 -0.14 8.10 -2.02
N GLY A 66 0.25 9.36 -1.82
CA GLY A 66 0.59 10.27 -2.92
C GLY A 66 1.74 9.74 -3.77
N ILE A 67 2.80 9.25 -3.13
CA ILE A 67 3.95 8.64 -3.81
C ILE A 67 3.51 7.42 -4.66
N MET A 68 2.54 6.65 -4.18
CA MET A 68 1.98 5.53 -4.95
C MET A 68 1.25 6.01 -6.20
N SER A 69 0.49 7.10 -6.11
CA SER A 69 -0.19 7.70 -7.27
C SER A 69 0.79 8.12 -8.35
N GLU A 70 1.94 8.65 -7.96
CA GLU A 70 2.96 9.14 -8.89
C GLU A 70 3.62 8.02 -9.71
N ILE A 71 3.71 6.84 -9.15
CA ILE A 71 4.19 5.65 -9.87
C ILE A 71 3.06 4.84 -10.51
N GLY A 72 1.86 5.46 -10.64
CA GLY A 72 0.74 4.91 -11.38
C GLY A 72 -0.31 4.16 -10.53
N PHE A 73 -0.21 4.18 -9.19
CA PHE A 73 -1.13 3.46 -8.31
C PHE A 73 -2.06 4.41 -7.56
N ASP A 74 -3.12 4.81 -8.26
CA ASP A 74 -4.08 5.81 -7.79
C ASP A 74 -5.10 5.22 -6.81
N LEU A 75 -4.64 4.86 -5.62
CA LEU A 75 -5.50 4.32 -4.56
C LEU A 75 -6.62 5.29 -4.13
N VAL A 76 -6.38 6.60 -4.24
CA VAL A 76 -7.40 7.61 -3.90
C VAL A 76 -8.49 7.61 -4.96
N GLY A 77 -8.10 7.68 -6.23
CA GLY A 77 -9.04 7.60 -7.35
C GLY A 77 -9.82 6.28 -7.37
N ASP A 78 -9.17 5.16 -7.06
CA ASP A 78 -9.85 3.87 -6.92
C ASP A 78 -10.88 3.87 -5.79
N SER A 79 -10.54 4.48 -4.66
CA SER A 79 -11.46 4.64 -3.53
C SER A 79 -12.69 5.46 -3.93
N MET A 80 -12.50 6.54 -4.68
CA MET A 80 -13.60 7.36 -5.20
C MET A 80 -14.45 6.59 -6.20
N ARG A 81 -13.84 5.92 -7.17
CA ARG A 81 -14.54 5.06 -8.14
C ARG A 81 -15.36 3.98 -7.45
N TYR A 82 -14.81 3.38 -6.39
CA TYR A 82 -15.52 2.38 -5.60
C TYR A 82 -16.72 2.96 -4.87
N ILE A 83 -16.60 4.16 -4.29
CA ILE A 83 -17.71 4.85 -3.60
C ILE A 83 -18.81 5.23 -4.61
N GLU A 84 -18.46 5.76 -5.76
CA GLU A 84 -19.40 6.21 -6.79
C GLU A 84 -20.15 5.04 -7.44
N ALA A 85 -19.46 3.97 -7.75
CA ALA A 85 -20.04 2.79 -8.38
C ALA A 85 -20.81 1.89 -7.41
N GLY A 86 -20.58 2.03 -6.11
CA GLY A 86 -21.18 1.21 -5.07
C GLY A 86 -20.93 -0.28 -5.33
N ASN A 87 -21.97 -1.09 -5.17
CA ASN A 87 -21.89 -2.55 -5.39
C ASN A 87 -21.61 -2.97 -6.85
N ALA A 88 -21.72 -2.04 -7.81
CA ALA A 88 -21.39 -2.30 -9.21
C ALA A 88 -19.88 -2.33 -9.48
N TYR A 89 -19.07 -1.75 -8.59
CA TYR A 89 -17.62 -1.88 -8.61
C TYR A 89 -17.25 -3.17 -7.88
N GLY A 90 -17.45 -4.29 -8.55
CA GLY A 90 -17.16 -5.59 -7.96
C GLY A 90 -15.68 -5.76 -7.62
N ILE A 91 -15.39 -6.51 -6.55
CA ILE A 91 -14.04 -6.92 -6.14
C ILE A 91 -13.26 -7.55 -7.33
N GLU A 92 -13.97 -8.18 -8.26
CA GLU A 92 -13.41 -8.76 -9.49
C GLU A 92 -12.80 -7.74 -10.45
N ARG A 93 -13.07 -6.44 -10.25
CA ARG A 93 -12.55 -5.32 -11.05
C ARG A 93 -11.59 -4.42 -10.29
N ALA A 94 -11.27 -4.75 -9.03
CA ALA A 94 -10.27 -4.00 -8.28
C ALA A 94 -8.93 -4.11 -9.03
N PRO A 95 -8.29 -2.99 -9.39
CA PRO A 95 -7.02 -3.05 -10.08
C PRO A 95 -5.98 -3.70 -9.18
N TYR A 96 -5.30 -4.68 -9.74
CA TYR A 96 -4.16 -5.30 -9.10
C TYR A 96 -2.93 -4.54 -9.57
N TYR A 97 -2.34 -3.77 -8.69
CA TYR A 97 -1.16 -3.00 -9.03
C TYR A 97 0.10 -3.85 -8.93
N HIS A 98 0.80 -3.96 -10.03
CA HIS A 98 2.10 -4.60 -10.13
C HIS A 98 3.14 -3.55 -10.48
N TYR A 99 4.19 -3.44 -9.68
CA TYR A 99 5.27 -2.52 -9.96
C TYR A 99 6.13 -3.06 -11.10
N GLU A 100 6.19 -2.34 -12.22
CA GLU A 100 7.01 -2.73 -13.37
C GLU A 100 8.50 -2.59 -13.06
N LYS A 101 8.85 -1.71 -12.14
CA LYS A 101 10.22 -1.38 -11.75
C LYS A 101 10.39 -1.37 -10.22
N PRO A 102 11.60 -1.63 -9.74
CA PRO A 102 11.90 -1.59 -8.30
C PRO A 102 12.06 -0.13 -7.81
N TYR A 103 10.95 0.55 -7.59
CA TYR A 103 10.95 1.91 -7.06
C TYR A 103 11.40 1.96 -5.61
N ILE A 104 12.16 3.01 -5.30
CA ILE A 104 12.52 3.43 -3.95
C ILE A 104 11.98 4.83 -3.74
N PHE A 105 11.47 5.13 -2.55
CA PHE A 105 11.14 6.49 -2.18
C PHE A 105 11.91 6.95 -0.96
N LEU A 106 12.24 8.23 -0.96
CA LEU A 106 12.77 8.98 0.15
C LEU A 106 11.77 10.06 0.54
N ARG A 107 11.56 10.23 1.82
CA ARG A 107 10.61 11.21 2.35
C ARG A 107 11.14 11.82 3.62
N ASP A 108 11.04 13.15 3.72
CA ASP A 108 11.21 13.89 4.95
C ASP A 108 9.97 14.77 5.19
N VAL A 109 9.83 15.31 6.38
CA VAL A 109 8.68 16.17 6.75
C VAL A 109 8.75 17.55 6.12
N ASP A 110 9.94 18.01 5.75
CA ASP A 110 10.21 19.38 5.30
C ASP A 110 10.59 19.47 3.81
N ILE A 111 10.56 18.37 3.08
CA ILE A 111 10.86 18.33 1.64
C ILE A 111 9.84 17.49 0.88
N GLU A 112 9.66 17.81 -0.40
CA GLU A 112 8.87 16.97 -1.29
C GLU A 112 9.45 15.56 -1.40
N PRO A 113 8.62 14.53 -1.49
CA PRO A 113 9.08 13.15 -1.65
C PRO A 113 9.91 12.99 -2.91
N ILE A 114 10.99 12.21 -2.83
CA ILE A 114 11.82 11.85 -3.97
C ILE A 114 11.55 10.39 -4.32
N ILE A 115 11.25 10.15 -5.59
CA ILE A 115 11.09 8.82 -6.16
C ILE A 115 12.30 8.52 -7.04
N LEU A 116 12.90 7.37 -6.80
CA LEU A 116 14.05 6.89 -7.56
C LEU A 116 13.65 5.66 -8.37
N ASP A 117 13.94 5.70 -9.64
CA ASP A 117 13.96 4.53 -10.50
C ASP A 117 15.36 3.91 -10.45
N ARG A 118 15.48 2.71 -9.90
CA ARG A 118 16.78 2.03 -9.73
C ARG A 118 17.44 1.64 -11.05
N GLU A 119 16.69 1.50 -12.12
CA GLU A 119 17.24 1.08 -13.40
C GLU A 119 17.77 2.25 -14.21
N SER A 120 17.20 3.44 -14.05
CA SER A 120 17.53 4.61 -14.86
C SER A 120 18.48 5.59 -14.17
N GLU A 121 18.80 5.41 -12.89
CA GLU A 121 19.54 6.38 -12.05
C GLU A 121 18.92 7.80 -12.09
N LEU A 122 17.71 7.93 -12.61
CA LEU A 122 17.02 9.21 -12.75
C LEU A 122 16.28 9.55 -11.47
N LEU A 123 16.65 10.68 -10.90
CA LEU A 123 15.89 11.40 -9.88
C LEU A 123 14.66 12.00 -10.55
N VAL A 124 13.48 11.54 -10.20
CA VAL A 124 12.24 12.26 -10.53
C VAL A 124 11.97 13.20 -9.37
N SER A 125 12.38 14.48 -9.53
CA SER A 125 12.04 15.53 -8.60
C SER A 125 10.69 16.13 -9.00
N TYR A 126 9.83 16.37 -8.03
CA TYR A 126 8.61 17.15 -8.19
C TYR A 126 8.92 18.64 -8.24
N GLU A 127 8.40 19.31 -9.24
CA GLU A 127 8.13 20.76 -9.22
C GLU A 127 6.67 21.02 -8.90
#